data_5ab131f73eafef569bba629e6536f94c
#
_entry.id   5ab131f73eafef569bba629e6536f94c
#
_cell.length_a   1.000
_cell.length_b   1.000
_cell.length_c   1.000
_cell.angle_alpha   90.00
_cell.angle_beta   90.00
_cell.angle_gamma   90.00
#
_symmetry.space_group_name_H-M   'P 1'
#
loop_
_entity.id
_entity.type
_entity.pdbx_description
1 polymer ?
#
loop_
_entity_poly.entity_id
_entity_poly.type
_entity_poly.pdbx_seq_one_letter_code
_entity_poly.pdbx_strand_id
1 'polypeptide(L)'
;MMSLSTVFWLLLIIFGTIGGMRGWAKEILVMFSLVLALFIDTLIKQFVPNVEGALQAQGPMMLFYVRATFFILLAFFGYETPSVASGLAGKGKRERLQDILLGVVIGMLNGYLLIGTIWFYLDKAGYKLPGISVPTDPSVLNYVKYMPPGVIGPPYIYFAVAVAFVFVIVVFL
;
A
#
# COMPACT_ATOMS: atom_id res chain seq x y z
N MET A 1 1.71 26.03 3.61
CA MET A 1 1.25 24.75 3.04
C MET A 1 2.15 23.63 3.59
N MET A 2 1.55 22.51 4.02
CA MET A 2 2.36 21.37 4.48
C MET A 2 3.03 20.72 3.27
N SER A 3 4.30 20.32 3.41
CA SER A 3 4.98 19.59 2.33
C SER A 3 4.40 18.19 2.17
N LEU A 4 4.39 17.66 0.95
CA LEU A 4 3.86 16.33 0.65
C LEU A 4 4.62 15.23 1.42
N SER A 5 5.94 15.43 1.62
CA SER A 5 6.75 14.55 2.46
C SER A 5 6.32 14.55 3.93
N THR A 6 5.97 15.70 4.48
CA THR A 6 5.46 15.78 5.87
C THR A 6 4.15 15.01 6.01
N VAL A 7 3.23 15.18 5.05
CA VAL A 7 1.96 14.44 5.04
C VAL A 7 2.20 12.93 4.93
N PHE A 8 3.13 12.52 4.07
CA PHE A 8 3.50 11.11 3.92
C PHE A 8 3.99 10.50 5.24
N TRP A 9 4.97 11.13 5.90
CA TRP A 9 5.50 10.62 7.18
C TRP A 9 4.45 10.61 8.30
N LEU A 10 3.60 11.64 8.35
CA LEU A 10 2.50 11.71 9.31
C LEU A 10 1.52 10.53 9.10
N LEU A 11 1.15 10.26 7.85
CA LEU A 11 0.28 9.13 7.54
C LEU A 11 0.94 7.79 7.88
N LEU A 12 2.25 7.61 7.64
CA LEU A 12 2.94 6.39 8.07
C LEU A 12 2.84 6.17 9.59
N ILE A 13 3.01 7.24 10.38
CA ILE A 13 2.88 7.16 11.85
C ILE A 13 1.45 6.78 12.24
N ILE A 14 0.44 7.37 11.58
CA ILE A 14 -0.97 7.02 11.82
C ILE A 14 -1.22 5.55 11.52
N PHE A 15 -0.77 5.03 10.37
CA PHE A 15 -0.91 3.62 10.01
C PHE A 15 -0.18 2.70 10.99
N GLY A 16 1.02 3.09 11.45
CA GLY A 16 1.73 2.36 12.50
C GLY A 16 0.95 2.32 13.81
N THR A 17 0.37 3.44 14.21
CA THR A 17 -0.47 3.50 15.44
C THR A 17 -1.70 2.59 15.31
N ILE A 18 -2.40 2.64 14.18
CA ILE A 18 -3.54 1.76 13.90
C ILE A 18 -3.10 0.30 13.93
N GLY A 19 -1.96 -0.01 13.30
CA GLY A 19 -1.41 -1.37 13.28
C GLY A 19 -1.08 -1.90 14.67
N GLY A 20 -0.49 -1.07 15.54
CA GLY A 20 -0.25 -1.42 16.95
C GLY A 20 -1.53 -1.68 17.75
N MET A 21 -2.61 -0.97 17.43
CA MET A 21 -3.92 -1.19 18.07
C MET A 21 -4.62 -2.45 17.56
N ARG A 22 -4.46 -2.81 16.29
CA ARG A 22 -5.12 -3.95 15.64
C ARG A 22 -4.37 -5.27 15.80
N GLY A 23 -3.05 -5.21 16.00
CA GLY A 23 -2.14 -6.35 16.09
C GLY A 23 -1.64 -6.83 14.72
N TRP A 24 -0.48 -7.49 14.74
CA TRP A 24 0.27 -7.86 13.53
C TRP A 24 -0.49 -8.79 12.58
N ALA A 25 -1.27 -9.73 13.13
CA ALA A 25 -1.97 -10.73 12.33
C ALA A 25 -3.02 -10.11 11.38
N LYS A 26 -3.73 -9.09 11.86
CA LYS A 26 -4.69 -8.34 11.03
C LYS A 26 -3.97 -7.46 10.01
N GLU A 27 -2.86 -6.86 10.39
CA GLU A 27 -2.09 -6.00 9.48
C GLU A 27 -1.40 -6.77 8.35
N ILE A 28 -1.01 -8.04 8.57
CA ILE A 28 -0.52 -8.92 7.49
C ILE A 28 -1.59 -9.15 6.42
N LEU A 29 -2.86 -9.29 6.79
CA LEU A 29 -3.95 -9.45 5.81
C LEU A 29 -4.12 -8.20 4.95
N VAL A 30 -3.99 -7.01 5.55
CA VAL A 30 -3.98 -5.74 4.80
C VAL A 30 -2.77 -5.68 3.85
N MET A 31 -1.59 -6.07 4.32
CA MET A 31 -0.38 -6.12 3.50
C MET A 31 -0.57 -7.03 2.28
N PHE A 32 -1.17 -8.20 2.45
CA PHE A 32 -1.46 -9.11 1.34
C PHE A 32 -2.45 -8.51 0.35
N SER A 33 -3.49 -7.82 0.81
CA SER A 33 -4.43 -7.10 -0.06
C SER A 33 -3.73 -6.04 -0.89
N LEU A 34 -2.79 -5.29 -0.30
CA LEU A 34 -2.04 -4.24 -0.99
C LEU A 34 -1.00 -4.82 -1.97
N VAL A 35 -0.32 -5.91 -1.59
CA VAL A 35 0.60 -6.63 -2.50
C VAL A 35 -0.18 -7.22 -3.68
N LEU A 36 -1.37 -7.78 -3.44
CA LEU A 36 -2.26 -8.27 -4.49
C LEU A 36 -2.72 -7.12 -5.40
N ALA A 37 -3.02 -5.95 -4.84
CA ALA A 37 -3.37 -4.77 -5.62
C ALA A 37 -2.23 -4.35 -6.57
N LEU A 38 -0.99 -4.29 -6.07
CA LEU A 38 0.20 -4.00 -6.88
C LEU A 38 0.41 -5.05 -7.98
N PHE A 39 0.18 -6.32 -7.67
CA PHE A 39 0.28 -7.41 -8.63
C PHE A 39 -0.77 -7.28 -9.74
N ILE A 40 -2.03 -7.06 -9.39
CA ILE A 40 -3.12 -6.88 -10.36
C ILE A 40 -2.85 -5.67 -11.26
N ASP A 41 -2.43 -4.53 -10.69
CA ASP A 41 -2.07 -3.34 -11.48
C ASP A 41 -0.90 -3.65 -12.44
N THR A 42 0.07 -4.44 -12.01
CA THR A 42 1.18 -4.88 -12.87
C THR A 42 0.68 -5.79 -13.99
N LEU A 43 -0.21 -6.74 -13.70
CA LEU A 43 -0.80 -7.61 -14.72
C LEU A 43 -1.61 -6.81 -15.75
N ILE A 44 -2.42 -5.84 -15.30
CA ILE A 44 -3.20 -4.99 -16.20
C ILE A 44 -2.28 -4.24 -17.16
N LYS A 45 -1.19 -3.64 -16.65
CA LYS A 45 -0.21 -2.95 -17.50
C LYS A 45 0.46 -3.86 -18.52
N GLN A 46 0.75 -5.10 -18.13
CA GLN A 46 1.50 -6.04 -18.98
C GLN A 46 0.62 -6.74 -20.01
N PHE A 47 -0.59 -7.15 -19.61
CA PHE A 47 -1.43 -8.03 -20.43
C PHE A 47 -2.64 -7.32 -21.06
N VAL A 48 -3.01 -6.13 -20.55
CA VAL A 48 -4.19 -5.39 -21.04
C VAL A 48 -3.82 -3.90 -21.32
N PRO A 49 -2.82 -3.62 -22.15
CA PRO A 49 -2.33 -2.26 -22.38
C PRO A 49 -3.41 -1.35 -22.97
N ASN A 50 -4.40 -1.89 -23.67
CA ASN A 50 -5.52 -1.13 -24.24
C ASN A 50 -6.35 -0.41 -23.17
N VAL A 51 -6.53 -0.99 -21.98
CA VAL A 51 -7.24 -0.36 -20.86
C VAL A 51 -6.45 0.84 -20.34
N GLU A 52 -5.15 0.71 -20.19
CA GLU A 52 -4.30 1.83 -19.78
C GLU A 52 -4.33 2.95 -20.82
N GLY A 53 -4.21 2.62 -22.10
CA GLY A 53 -4.29 3.59 -23.20
C GLY A 53 -5.63 4.32 -23.25
N ALA A 54 -6.75 3.61 -23.09
CA ALA A 54 -8.09 4.20 -23.06
C ALA A 54 -8.29 5.16 -21.87
N LEU A 55 -7.74 4.82 -20.69
CA LEU A 55 -7.80 5.70 -19.52
C LEU A 55 -6.88 6.92 -19.67
N GLN A 56 -5.70 6.74 -20.24
CA GLN A 56 -4.77 7.85 -20.51
C GLN A 56 -5.33 8.82 -21.54
N ALA A 57 -6.07 8.35 -22.53
CA ALA A 57 -6.75 9.20 -23.52
C ALA A 57 -7.77 10.16 -22.91
N GLN A 58 -8.35 9.79 -21.76
CA GLN A 58 -9.24 10.65 -20.96
C GLN A 58 -8.49 11.63 -20.05
N GLY A 59 -7.16 11.54 -20.02
CA GLY A 59 -6.27 12.40 -19.25
C GLY A 59 -5.57 11.68 -18.09
N PRO A 60 -4.39 12.19 -17.68
CA PRO A 60 -3.55 11.55 -16.66
C PRO A 60 -4.23 11.47 -15.28
N MET A 61 -5.16 12.40 -14.98
CA MET A 61 -5.92 12.38 -13.74
C MET A 61 -6.97 11.27 -13.69
N MET A 62 -7.56 10.88 -14.82
CA MET A 62 -8.51 9.77 -14.86
C MET A 62 -7.82 8.46 -14.46
N LEU A 63 -6.65 8.20 -15.01
CA LEU A 63 -5.84 7.02 -14.65
C LEU A 63 -5.45 7.03 -13.17
N PHE A 64 -5.08 8.21 -12.62
CA PHE A 64 -4.80 8.38 -11.20
C PHE A 64 -6.01 8.02 -10.33
N TYR A 65 -7.20 8.58 -10.64
CA TYR A 65 -8.40 8.32 -9.85
C TYR A 65 -8.79 6.84 -9.86
N VAL A 66 -8.75 6.19 -11.01
CA VAL A 66 -9.07 4.76 -11.13
C VAL A 66 -8.11 3.93 -10.28
N ARG A 67 -6.81 4.18 -10.37
CA ARG A 67 -5.81 3.45 -9.58
C ARG A 67 -5.94 3.75 -8.09
N ALA A 68 -6.03 5.02 -7.70
CA ALA A 68 -6.17 5.39 -6.29
C ALA A 68 -7.41 4.73 -5.65
N THR A 69 -8.55 4.79 -6.35
CA THR A 69 -9.78 4.13 -5.89
C THR A 69 -9.61 2.63 -5.77
N PHE A 70 -8.99 1.98 -6.76
CA PHE A 70 -8.71 0.54 -6.73
C PHE A 70 -7.86 0.13 -5.52
N PHE A 71 -6.75 0.85 -5.26
CA PHE A 71 -5.89 0.58 -4.11
C PHE A 71 -6.58 0.83 -2.78
N ILE A 72 -7.36 1.91 -2.66
CA ILE A 72 -8.14 2.23 -1.46
C ILE A 72 -9.18 1.15 -1.19
N LEU A 73 -9.90 0.68 -2.21
CA LEU A 73 -10.90 -0.38 -2.08
C LEU A 73 -10.25 -1.69 -1.60
N LEU A 74 -9.14 -2.11 -2.20
CA LEU A 74 -8.46 -3.34 -1.78
C LEU A 74 -7.86 -3.22 -0.38
N ALA A 75 -7.32 -2.05 -0.01
CA ALA A 75 -6.93 -1.78 1.37
C ALA A 75 -8.13 -1.94 2.32
N PHE A 76 -9.26 -1.33 1.99
CA PHE A 76 -10.48 -1.40 2.78
C PHE A 76 -10.94 -2.86 2.99
N PHE A 77 -10.96 -3.68 1.94
CA PHE A 77 -11.25 -5.11 2.07
C PHE A 77 -10.27 -5.84 3.00
N GLY A 78 -8.98 -5.51 2.93
CA GLY A 78 -7.98 -6.04 3.86
C GLY A 78 -8.27 -5.62 5.31
N TYR A 79 -8.76 -4.39 5.52
CA TYR A 79 -9.12 -3.88 6.84
C TYR A 79 -10.40 -4.49 7.40
N GLU A 80 -11.35 -4.87 6.56
CA GLU A 80 -12.64 -5.46 6.93
C GLU A 80 -12.62 -6.97 7.21
N THR A 81 -11.47 -7.63 7.08
CA THR A 81 -11.36 -9.09 7.32
C THR A 81 -11.31 -9.39 8.84
N PRO A 82 -12.42 -9.74 9.50
CA PRO A 82 -12.53 -9.55 10.96
C PRO A 82 -12.14 -10.74 11.82
N SER A 83 -12.35 -11.97 11.38
CA SER A 83 -12.38 -13.12 12.31
C SER A 83 -11.22 -14.10 12.19
N VAL A 84 -10.54 -14.13 11.06
CA VAL A 84 -9.48 -15.10 10.76
C VAL A 84 -8.23 -14.87 11.62
N ALA A 85 -7.95 -13.61 11.95
CA ALA A 85 -6.76 -13.22 12.71
C ALA A 85 -6.86 -13.47 14.23
N SER A 86 -8.05 -13.76 14.75
CA SER A 86 -8.24 -13.93 16.20
C SER A 86 -7.55 -15.20 16.77
N GLY A 87 -7.31 -16.19 15.93
CA GLY A 87 -6.56 -17.40 16.29
C GLY A 87 -5.05 -17.20 16.40
N LEU A 88 -4.51 -16.13 15.80
CA LEU A 88 -3.07 -15.82 15.77
C LEU A 88 -2.64 -14.83 16.86
N ALA A 89 -3.58 -14.19 17.54
CA ALA A 89 -3.29 -13.21 18.58
C ALA A 89 -2.80 -13.90 19.86
N GLY A 90 -1.65 -13.48 20.36
CA GLY A 90 -1.06 -13.98 21.60
C GLY A 90 -1.89 -13.63 22.83
N LYS A 91 -1.94 -14.55 23.81
CA LYS A 91 -2.76 -14.43 25.05
C LYS A 91 -1.98 -13.94 26.27
N GLY A 92 -0.65 -13.97 26.25
CA GLY A 92 0.22 -13.55 27.35
C GLY A 92 0.65 -12.08 27.30
N LYS A 93 1.05 -11.48 28.45
CA LYS A 93 1.54 -10.08 28.50
C LYS A 93 2.73 -9.83 27.57
N ARG A 94 3.68 -10.77 27.51
CA ARG A 94 4.87 -10.69 26.65
C ARG A 94 4.49 -10.81 25.17
N GLU A 95 3.58 -11.70 24.86
CA GLU A 95 3.03 -11.90 23.52
C GLU A 95 2.27 -10.66 23.05
N ARG A 96 1.56 -9.98 23.96
CA ARG A 96 0.84 -8.74 23.64
C ARG A 96 1.78 -7.59 23.26
N LEU A 97 2.93 -7.44 23.90
CA LEU A 97 3.93 -6.44 23.52
C LEU A 97 4.52 -6.73 22.14
N GLN A 98 4.83 -7.99 21.86
CA GLN A 98 5.31 -8.41 20.54
C GLN A 98 4.25 -8.16 19.46
N ASP A 99 3.00 -8.47 19.75
CA ASP A 99 1.85 -8.23 18.85
C ASP A 99 1.71 -6.74 18.51
N ILE A 100 1.79 -5.85 19.50
CA ILE A 100 1.74 -4.40 19.29
C ILE A 100 2.94 -3.93 18.47
N LEU A 101 4.16 -4.31 18.82
CA LEU A 101 5.38 -3.85 18.13
C LEU A 101 5.40 -4.30 16.68
N LEU A 102 5.10 -5.57 16.43
CA LEU A 102 4.98 -6.09 15.06
C LEU A 102 3.83 -5.42 14.31
N GLY A 103 2.70 -5.18 14.98
CA GLY A 103 1.57 -4.46 14.43
C GLY A 103 1.94 -3.04 13.99
N VAL A 104 2.72 -2.31 14.78
CA VAL A 104 3.24 -0.98 14.42
C VAL A 104 4.10 -1.05 13.15
N VAL A 105 5.06 -1.97 13.10
CA VAL A 105 5.97 -2.11 11.96
C VAL A 105 5.20 -2.46 10.69
N ILE A 106 4.31 -3.46 10.75
CA ILE A 106 3.53 -3.89 9.60
C ILE A 106 2.52 -2.81 9.20
N GLY A 107 1.91 -2.11 10.15
CA GLY A 107 1.05 -0.97 9.89
C GLY A 107 1.76 0.16 9.16
N MET A 108 3.00 0.51 9.55
CA MET A 108 3.83 1.47 8.81
C MET A 108 4.13 0.98 7.38
N LEU A 109 4.41 -0.31 7.20
CA LEU A 109 4.60 -0.91 5.87
C LEU A 109 3.31 -0.81 5.03
N ASN A 110 2.14 -1.05 5.62
CA ASN A 110 0.85 -0.88 4.94
C ASN A 110 0.63 0.59 4.53
N GLY A 111 0.94 1.53 5.42
CA GLY A 111 0.94 2.95 5.10
C GLY A 111 1.87 3.28 3.93
N TYR A 112 3.10 2.76 3.94
CA TYR A 112 4.04 2.92 2.83
C TYR A 112 3.49 2.32 1.54
N LEU A 113 2.98 1.09 1.56
CA LEU A 113 2.42 0.43 0.39
C LEU A 113 1.23 1.21 -0.20
N LEU A 114 0.30 1.67 0.63
CA LEU A 114 -0.88 2.39 0.16
C LEU A 114 -0.56 3.83 -0.24
N ILE A 115 -0.05 4.62 0.70
CA ILE A 115 0.16 6.07 0.48
C ILE A 115 1.30 6.31 -0.49
N GLY A 116 2.37 5.51 -0.42
CA GLY A 116 3.46 5.58 -1.38
C GLY A 116 3.02 5.25 -2.81
N THR A 117 2.15 4.25 -2.97
CA THR A 117 1.57 3.94 -4.29
C THR A 117 0.69 5.06 -4.82
N ILE A 118 -0.17 5.65 -3.97
CA ILE A 118 -0.99 6.81 -4.34
C ILE A 118 -0.11 7.98 -4.73
N TRP A 119 0.95 8.27 -3.96
CA TRP A 119 1.90 9.34 -4.29
C TRP A 119 2.61 9.09 -5.62
N PHE A 120 3.07 7.86 -5.87
CA PHE A 120 3.70 7.49 -7.15
C PHE A 120 2.79 7.80 -8.35
N TYR A 121 1.50 7.46 -8.27
CA TYR A 121 0.56 7.74 -9.35
C TYR A 121 0.15 9.21 -9.44
N LEU A 122 0.16 9.92 -8.31
CA LEU A 122 -0.05 11.38 -8.30
C LEU A 122 1.10 12.11 -9.00
N ASP A 123 2.33 11.66 -8.82
CA ASP A 123 3.49 12.16 -9.56
C ASP A 123 3.33 11.95 -11.07
N LYS A 124 2.96 10.73 -11.48
CA LYS A 124 2.69 10.40 -12.89
C LYS A 124 1.54 11.23 -13.50
N ALA A 125 0.58 11.66 -12.68
CA ALA A 125 -0.50 12.54 -13.07
C ALA A 125 -0.12 14.04 -13.07
N GLY A 126 1.12 14.38 -12.68
CA GLY A 126 1.64 15.75 -12.69
C GLY A 126 1.06 16.62 -11.57
N TYR A 127 0.66 16.04 -10.43
CA TYR A 127 0.14 16.75 -9.25
C TYR A 127 -1.06 17.66 -9.51
N LYS A 128 -1.91 17.33 -10.47
CA LYS A 128 -3.05 18.17 -10.89
C LYS A 128 -4.27 18.06 -9.95
N LEU A 129 -4.06 17.81 -8.66
CA LEU A 129 -5.12 17.82 -7.66
C LEU A 129 -5.32 19.24 -7.10
N PRO A 130 -6.56 19.68 -6.85
CA PRO A 130 -6.83 20.94 -6.17
C PRO A 130 -6.14 21.00 -4.81
N GLY A 131 -5.40 22.06 -4.54
CA GLY A 131 -4.69 22.24 -3.26
C GLY A 131 -3.33 21.53 -3.14
N ILE A 132 -2.92 20.76 -4.13
CA ILE A 132 -1.59 20.13 -4.19
C ILE A 132 -0.79 20.78 -5.31
N SER A 133 0.41 21.24 -4.98
CA SER A 133 1.39 21.77 -5.94
C SER A 133 2.53 20.76 -6.15
N VAL A 134 3.13 20.82 -7.32
CA VAL A 134 4.35 20.06 -7.62
C VAL A 134 5.40 20.39 -6.57
N PRO A 135 6.04 19.39 -5.93
CA PRO A 135 7.13 19.65 -4.99
C PRO A 135 8.26 20.41 -5.69
N THR A 136 8.67 21.53 -5.12
CA THR A 136 9.79 22.35 -5.65
C THR A 136 11.14 21.81 -5.22
N ASP A 137 11.18 21.00 -4.16
CA ASP A 137 12.40 20.40 -3.64
C ASP A 137 12.78 19.13 -4.44
N PRO A 138 13.96 19.11 -5.11
CA PRO A 138 14.42 17.95 -5.86
C PRO A 138 14.55 16.68 -5.00
N SER A 139 14.83 16.82 -3.70
CA SER A 139 14.94 15.67 -2.80
C SER A 139 13.60 14.94 -2.65
N VAL A 140 12.50 15.67 -2.61
CA VAL A 140 11.13 15.13 -2.51
C VAL A 140 10.76 14.37 -3.78
N LEU A 141 11.15 14.85 -4.96
CA LEU A 141 10.95 14.17 -6.24
C LEU A 141 11.75 12.86 -6.31
N ASN A 142 12.91 12.80 -5.68
CA ASN A 142 13.68 11.57 -5.59
C ASN A 142 13.01 10.49 -4.74
N TYR A 143 12.22 10.85 -3.72
CA TYR A 143 11.47 9.85 -2.94
C TYR A 143 10.51 9.03 -3.78
N VAL A 144 9.95 9.59 -4.85
CA VAL A 144 9.01 8.89 -5.75
C VAL A 144 9.64 7.65 -6.37
N LYS A 145 10.95 7.65 -6.63
CA LYS A 145 11.68 6.49 -7.17
C LYS A 145 11.68 5.30 -6.21
N TYR A 146 11.59 5.58 -4.91
CA TYR A 146 11.58 4.56 -3.85
C TYR A 146 10.17 4.20 -3.39
N MET A 147 9.11 4.68 -4.08
CA MET A 147 7.74 4.29 -3.78
C MET A 147 7.43 2.87 -4.32
N PRO A 148 6.44 2.16 -3.72
CA PRO A 148 6.20 0.74 -3.98
C PRO A 148 6.17 0.34 -5.46
N PRO A 149 5.46 1.04 -6.36
CA PRO A 149 5.44 0.65 -7.77
C PRO A 149 6.80 0.79 -8.48
N GLY A 150 7.70 1.63 -7.96
CA GLY A 150 9.07 1.79 -8.47
C GLY A 150 10.02 0.71 -7.96
N VAL A 151 9.82 0.24 -6.73
CA VAL A 151 10.70 -0.73 -6.04
C VAL A 151 10.21 -2.16 -6.21
N ILE A 152 8.89 -2.38 -6.09
CA ILE A 152 8.26 -3.71 -6.09
C ILE A 152 7.69 -4.04 -7.48
N GLY A 153 8.27 -3.48 -8.55
CA GLY A 153 7.91 -3.84 -9.91
C GLY A 153 8.43 -5.23 -10.31
N PRO A 154 8.11 -5.70 -11.57
CA PRO A 154 8.65 -6.96 -12.07
C PRO A 154 10.20 -6.98 -12.06
N PRO A 155 10.83 -8.10 -11.66
CA PRO A 155 10.23 -9.38 -11.28
C PRO A 155 9.83 -9.50 -9.80
N TYR A 156 10.15 -8.52 -8.95
CA TYR A 156 10.03 -8.62 -7.48
C TYR A 156 8.59 -8.83 -7.00
N ILE A 157 7.60 -8.26 -7.71
CA ILE A 157 6.19 -8.41 -7.35
C ILE A 157 5.73 -9.88 -7.42
N TYR A 158 6.26 -10.67 -8.36
CA TYR A 158 5.92 -12.09 -8.49
C TYR A 158 6.42 -12.89 -7.29
N PHE A 159 7.62 -12.58 -6.79
CA PHE A 159 8.15 -13.19 -5.57
C PHE A 159 7.35 -12.77 -4.34
N ALA A 160 6.98 -11.49 -4.23
CA ALA A 160 6.19 -11.00 -3.12
C ALA A 160 4.83 -11.72 -3.02
N VAL A 161 4.15 -11.91 -4.16
CA VAL A 161 2.89 -12.65 -4.21
C VAL A 161 3.09 -14.12 -3.89
N ALA A 162 4.15 -14.77 -4.40
CA ALA A 162 4.45 -16.16 -4.11
C ALA A 162 4.69 -16.36 -2.60
N VAL A 163 5.46 -15.47 -1.97
CA VAL A 163 5.70 -15.50 -0.51
C VAL A 163 4.39 -15.30 0.26
N ALA A 164 3.54 -14.36 -0.16
CA ALA A 164 2.24 -14.14 0.45
C ALA A 164 1.35 -15.40 0.36
N PHE A 165 1.31 -16.08 -0.78
CA PHE A 165 0.58 -17.33 -0.95
C PHE A 165 1.10 -18.45 -0.07
N VAL A 166 2.43 -18.65 -0.03
CA VAL A 166 3.05 -19.66 0.84
C VAL A 166 2.72 -19.38 2.30
N PHE A 167 2.79 -18.12 2.73
CA PHE A 167 2.44 -17.74 4.10
C PHE A 167 0.98 -18.08 4.42
N VAL A 168 0.04 -17.74 3.52
CA VAL A 168 -1.38 -18.07 3.72
C VAL A 168 -1.57 -19.58 3.83
N ILE A 169 -0.93 -20.37 2.97
CA ILE A 169 -1.02 -21.84 3.01
C ILE A 169 -0.50 -22.36 4.36
N VAL A 170 0.67 -21.92 4.80
CA VAL A 170 1.30 -22.41 6.05
C VAL A 170 0.48 -22.02 7.29
N VAL A 171 -0.18 -20.87 7.27
CA VAL A 171 -0.91 -20.36 8.44
C VAL A 171 -2.33 -20.94 8.53
N PHE A 172 -2.95 -21.29 7.40
CA PHE A 172 -4.36 -21.69 7.33
C PHE A 172 -4.59 -23.18 6.99
N LEU A 173 -3.55 -23.93 6.65
CA LEU A 173 -3.57 -25.37 6.47
C LEU A 173 -2.85 -26.08 7.60
#